data_c3f650b5dd2a7154c8835a947bdacfad
#
_entry.id   c3f650b5dd2a7154c8835a947bdacfad
#
_cell.length_a   1.000
_cell.length_b   1.000
_cell.length_c   1.000
_cell.angle_alpha   90.00
_cell.angle_beta   90.00
_cell.angle_gamma   90.00
#
_symmetry.space_group_name_H-M   'P 1'
#
loop_
_entity.id
_entity.type
_entity.pdbx_description
1 polymer ?
#
loop_
_entity_poly.entity_id
_entity_poly.type
_entity_poly.pdbx_seq_one_letter_code
_entity_poly.pdbx_strand_id
1 'polypeptide(L)'
;VNIKRRTVIVDDIITTHKGSPIPSWIELSIIDVCNRSCSFCPKSDPKVAPNTYQKMQMNLINKLTEELKEIKYKGSVVLCGYGEPMLHKDLNLICKKLSEASFVEVVTNGDTLNPKQIKELYVNK
;
A
#
# COMPACT_ATOMS: atom_id res chain seq x y z
N VAL A 1 -10.66 8.44 -2.78
CA VAL A 1 -9.43 9.05 -2.26
C VAL A 1 -9.74 10.45 -1.77
N ASN A 2 -9.45 10.75 -0.50
CA ASN A 2 -9.71 12.07 0.07
C ASN A 2 -8.61 13.06 -0.37
N ILE A 3 -8.90 13.88 -1.39
CA ILE A 3 -7.97 14.87 -1.94
C ILE A 3 -7.47 15.83 -0.84
N LYS A 4 -8.36 16.31 0.05
CA LYS A 4 -7.96 17.20 1.16
C LYS A 4 -6.89 16.58 2.06
N ARG A 5 -7.00 15.27 2.31
CA ARG A 5 -6.00 14.56 3.10
C ARG A 5 -4.65 14.45 2.39
N ARG A 6 -4.66 14.19 1.06
CA ARG A 6 -3.42 14.18 0.27
C ARG A 6 -2.75 15.54 0.26
N THR A 7 -3.51 16.61 0.10
CA THR A 7 -3.00 17.99 0.17
C THR A 7 -2.34 18.26 1.53
N VAL A 8 -3.01 17.93 2.63
CA VAL A 8 -2.42 18.10 3.98
C VAL A 8 -1.13 17.29 4.16
N ILE A 9 -1.04 16.09 3.60
CA ILE A 9 0.17 15.26 3.69
C ILE A 9 1.30 15.82 2.83
N VAL A 10 0.99 16.43 1.68
CA VAL A 10 2.00 16.95 0.74
C VAL A 10 2.45 18.36 1.12
N ASP A 11 1.53 19.20 1.63
CA ASP A 11 1.79 20.62 1.88
C ASP A 11 2.37 20.90 3.27
N ASP A 12 2.29 19.97 4.20
CA ASP A 12 2.74 20.20 5.57
C ASP A 12 4.09 19.54 5.87
N ILE A 13 5.04 20.42 6.11
CA ILE A 13 6.25 20.21 6.92
C ILE A 13 7.05 18.97 6.52
N ILE A 14 8.16 19.20 5.88
CA ILE A 14 9.22 18.20 5.73
C ILE A 14 9.57 17.67 7.13
N THR A 15 9.06 16.51 7.47
CA THR A 15 9.51 15.80 8.67
C THR A 15 10.90 15.23 8.41
N THR A 16 11.77 15.34 9.40
CA THR A 16 13.14 14.82 9.30
C THR A 16 13.41 13.81 10.40
N HIS A 17 14.23 12.81 10.09
CA HIS A 17 14.82 11.93 11.08
C HIS A 17 16.34 12.03 10.97
N LYS A 18 16.99 12.43 12.08
CA LYS A 18 18.46 12.64 12.14
C LYS A 18 18.97 13.55 11.00
N GLY A 19 18.20 14.58 10.65
CA GLY A 19 18.54 15.54 9.59
C GLY A 19 18.22 15.10 8.15
N SER A 20 17.75 13.87 7.95
CA SER A 20 17.31 13.38 6.63
C SER A 20 15.80 13.54 6.46
N PRO A 21 15.31 14.03 5.31
CA PRO A 21 13.88 14.15 5.07
C PRO A 21 13.22 12.76 5.01
N ILE A 22 12.04 12.66 5.61
CA ILE A 22 11.21 11.45 5.58
C ILE A 22 10.10 11.66 4.55
N PRO A 23 9.81 10.70 3.66
CA PRO A 23 8.69 10.81 2.74
C PRO A 23 7.36 10.87 3.50
N SER A 24 6.47 11.76 3.10
CA SER A 24 5.11 11.83 3.65
C SER A 24 4.18 10.75 3.10
N TRP A 25 4.61 10.07 2.04
CA TRP A 25 3.84 9.12 1.28
C TRP A 25 4.74 7.98 0.78
N ILE A 26 4.38 6.74 1.10
CA ILE A 26 5.08 5.52 0.67
C ILE A 26 4.11 4.67 -0.14
N GLU A 27 4.46 4.36 -1.37
CA GLU A 27 3.72 3.41 -2.20
C GLU A 27 4.37 2.03 -2.14
N LEU A 28 3.58 1.00 -1.85
CA LEU A 28 4.03 -0.38 -1.78
C LEU A 28 3.27 -1.24 -2.81
N SER A 29 4.02 -1.82 -3.74
CA SER A 29 3.51 -2.87 -4.60
C SER A 29 3.72 -4.23 -3.92
N ILE A 30 2.67 -4.73 -3.25
CA ILE A 30 2.77 -5.96 -2.43
C ILE A 30 2.63 -7.25 -3.23
N ILE A 31 2.17 -7.15 -4.48
CA ILE A 31 1.98 -8.26 -5.41
C ILE A 31 2.08 -7.75 -6.85
N ASP A 32 2.61 -8.56 -7.75
CA ASP A 32 2.75 -8.18 -9.15
C ASP A 32 1.66 -8.72 -10.08
N VAL A 33 0.78 -9.60 -9.58
CA VAL A 33 -0.33 -10.13 -10.38
C VAL A 33 -1.52 -9.18 -10.35
N CYS A 34 -2.14 -8.99 -11.52
CA CYS A 34 -3.41 -8.27 -11.66
C CYS A 34 -4.39 -9.09 -12.51
N ASN A 35 -5.67 -9.02 -12.17
CA ASN A 35 -6.76 -9.66 -12.91
C ASN A 35 -7.34 -8.78 -14.02
N ARG A 36 -6.78 -7.56 -14.24
CA ARG A 36 -7.14 -6.65 -15.33
C ARG A 36 -5.96 -6.33 -16.22
N SER A 37 -6.27 -5.96 -17.48
CA SER A 37 -5.33 -5.47 -18.49
C SER A 37 -5.78 -4.09 -18.98
N CYS A 38 -5.75 -3.10 -18.08
CA CYS A 38 -6.18 -1.74 -18.39
C CYS A 38 -5.26 -1.11 -19.46
N SER A 39 -5.82 -0.47 -20.48
CA SER A 39 -5.10 0.07 -21.64
C SER A 39 -3.99 1.07 -21.31
N PHE A 40 -4.11 1.78 -20.18
CA PHE A 40 -3.12 2.74 -19.67
C PHE A 40 -2.07 2.13 -18.75
N CYS A 41 -2.18 0.84 -18.42
CA CYS A 41 -1.29 0.15 -17.48
C CYS A 41 -0.29 -0.73 -18.25
N PRO A 42 1.00 -0.82 -17.84
CA PRO A 42 1.96 -1.74 -18.44
C PRO A 42 1.50 -3.21 -18.45
N LYS A 43 0.62 -3.61 -17.55
CA LYS A 43 0.00 -4.94 -17.51
C LYS A 43 -0.90 -5.26 -18.74
N SER A 44 -1.20 -4.26 -19.57
CA SER A 44 -1.89 -4.49 -20.86
C SER A 44 -1.02 -5.25 -21.86
N ASP A 45 0.31 -5.18 -21.72
CA ASP A 45 1.26 -5.95 -22.54
C ASP A 45 2.06 -6.92 -21.67
N PRO A 46 1.79 -8.24 -21.74
CA PRO A 46 2.52 -9.25 -20.98
C PRO A 46 4.02 -9.33 -21.31
N LYS A 47 4.47 -8.78 -22.44
CA LYS A 47 5.89 -8.70 -22.79
C LYS A 47 6.61 -7.60 -22.00
N VAL A 48 5.87 -6.56 -21.61
CA VAL A 48 6.38 -5.42 -20.84
C VAL A 48 6.29 -5.69 -19.35
N ALA A 49 5.13 -6.15 -18.88
CA ALA A 49 4.88 -6.40 -17.47
C ALA A 49 4.10 -7.72 -17.25
N PRO A 50 4.76 -8.88 -17.32
CA PRO A 50 4.13 -10.17 -17.09
C PRO A 50 3.63 -10.30 -15.64
N ASN A 51 2.65 -11.18 -15.43
CA ASN A 51 2.27 -11.64 -14.09
C ASN A 51 3.27 -12.72 -13.64
N THR A 52 4.20 -12.39 -12.75
CA THR A 52 5.21 -13.34 -12.25
C THR A 52 4.79 -14.02 -10.95
N TYR A 53 3.65 -13.62 -10.38
CA TYR A 53 3.10 -14.10 -9.11
C TYR A 53 4.01 -13.86 -7.89
N GLN A 54 4.96 -12.94 -8.03
CA GLN A 54 5.78 -12.51 -6.90
C GLN A 54 4.94 -11.67 -5.93
N LYS A 55 5.24 -11.83 -4.65
CA LYS A 55 4.55 -11.11 -3.58
C LYS A 55 5.50 -10.76 -2.46
N MET A 56 5.22 -9.66 -1.81
CA MET A 56 5.96 -9.22 -0.63
C MET A 56 5.67 -10.16 0.54
N GLN A 57 6.72 -10.66 1.16
CA GLN A 57 6.61 -11.59 2.28
C GLN A 57 6.35 -10.84 3.60
N MET A 58 5.67 -11.49 4.55
CA MET A 58 5.33 -10.89 5.85
C MET A 58 6.55 -10.47 6.69
N ASN A 59 7.68 -11.14 6.55
CA ASN A 59 8.91 -10.74 7.24
C ASN A 59 9.38 -9.33 6.81
N LEU A 60 9.26 -8.99 5.52
CA LEU A 60 9.58 -7.66 5.01
C LEU A 60 8.57 -6.61 5.49
N ILE A 61 7.27 -6.95 5.50
CA ILE A 61 6.21 -6.08 6.07
C ILE A 61 6.48 -5.80 7.55
N ASN A 62 6.82 -6.83 8.33
CA ASN A 62 7.14 -6.68 9.73
C ASN A 62 8.35 -5.76 9.94
N LYS A 63 9.44 -6.00 9.19
CA LYS A 63 10.64 -5.16 9.23
C LYS A 63 10.31 -3.70 8.93
N LEU A 64 9.61 -3.44 7.83
CA LEU A 64 9.20 -2.09 7.45
C LEU A 64 8.36 -1.42 8.55
N THR A 65 7.40 -2.15 9.13
CA THR A 65 6.56 -1.61 10.19
C THR A 65 7.38 -1.19 11.42
N GLU A 66 8.33 -2.02 11.85
CA GLU A 66 9.17 -1.69 13.01
C GLU A 66 10.09 -0.49 12.72
N GLU A 67 10.67 -0.41 11.52
CA GLU A 67 11.47 0.75 11.10
C GLU A 67 10.62 2.04 11.05
N LEU A 68 9.39 1.97 10.54
CA LEU A 68 8.46 3.12 10.54
C LEU A 68 8.09 3.55 11.97
N LYS A 69 7.93 2.63 12.91
CA LYS A 69 7.72 2.94 14.33
C LYS A 69 8.94 3.63 14.94
N GLU A 70 10.14 3.10 14.68
CA GLU A 70 11.39 3.66 15.20
C GLU A 70 11.56 5.13 14.82
N ILE A 71 11.30 5.49 13.57
CA ILE A 71 11.35 6.88 13.09
C ILE A 71 10.11 7.71 13.45
N LYS A 72 9.14 7.14 14.15
CA LYS A 72 7.84 7.78 14.48
C LYS A 72 7.13 8.33 13.25
N TYR A 73 7.08 7.53 12.20
CA TYR A 73 6.50 7.92 10.92
C TYR A 73 5.08 8.47 11.06
N LYS A 74 4.80 9.59 10.38
CA LYS A 74 3.50 10.29 10.42
C LYS A 74 2.78 10.31 9.09
N GLY A 75 3.40 9.75 8.06
CA GLY A 75 2.84 9.71 6.72
C GLY A 75 1.88 8.56 6.48
N SER A 76 1.60 8.31 5.21
CA SER A 76 0.71 7.24 4.75
C SER A 76 1.47 6.18 3.98
N VAL A 77 1.05 4.93 4.15
CA VAL A 77 1.47 3.82 3.30
C VAL A 77 0.30 3.44 2.41
N VAL A 78 0.53 3.44 1.10
CA VAL A 78 -0.47 3.12 0.09
C VAL A 78 -0.12 1.81 -0.58
N LEU A 79 -1.00 0.84 -0.44
CA LEU A 79 -0.88 -0.44 -1.14
C LEU A 79 -1.44 -0.27 -2.55
N CYS A 80 -0.55 -0.14 -3.52
CA CYS A 80 -0.87 0.09 -4.92
C CYS A 80 0.22 -0.49 -5.83
N GLY A 81 0.25 -0.09 -7.09
CA GLY A 81 1.25 -0.49 -8.06
C GLY A 81 0.64 -1.16 -9.28
N TYR A 82 1.42 -1.98 -9.95
CA TYR A 82 0.95 -2.68 -11.17
C TYR A 82 0.22 -3.98 -10.89
N GLY A 83 0.25 -4.48 -9.66
CA GLY A 83 -0.56 -5.59 -9.21
C GLY A 83 -1.89 -5.15 -8.60
N GLU A 84 -2.80 -6.10 -8.39
CA GLU A 84 -4.06 -5.87 -7.67
C GLU A 84 -3.90 -6.33 -6.21
N PRO A 85 -3.86 -5.39 -5.23
CA PRO A 85 -3.62 -5.75 -3.83
C PRO A 85 -4.62 -6.76 -3.26
N MET A 86 -5.88 -6.73 -3.73
CA MET A 86 -6.93 -7.64 -3.27
C MET A 86 -6.67 -9.11 -3.63
N LEU A 87 -5.72 -9.40 -4.53
CA LEU A 87 -5.28 -10.75 -4.86
C LEU A 87 -4.21 -11.28 -3.90
N HIS A 88 -3.68 -10.43 -3.02
CA HIS A 88 -2.73 -10.88 -2.00
C HIS A 88 -3.47 -11.58 -0.86
N LYS A 89 -3.22 -12.87 -0.65
CA LYS A 89 -3.93 -13.70 0.34
C LYS A 89 -3.84 -13.17 1.78
N ASP A 90 -2.74 -12.48 2.11
CA ASP A 90 -2.48 -11.95 3.44
C ASP A 90 -2.76 -10.44 3.54
N LEU A 91 -3.54 -9.84 2.61
CA LEU A 91 -3.80 -8.39 2.56
C LEU A 91 -4.29 -7.83 3.90
N ASN A 92 -5.27 -8.49 4.54
CA ASN A 92 -5.82 -8.03 5.82
C ASN A 92 -4.74 -8.01 6.92
N LEU A 93 -3.86 -9.01 6.93
CA LEU A 93 -2.76 -9.08 7.89
C LEU A 93 -1.71 -8.00 7.62
N ILE A 94 -1.41 -7.73 6.34
CA ILE A 94 -0.52 -6.65 5.91
C ILE A 94 -1.09 -5.29 6.35
N CYS A 95 -2.36 -5.02 6.04
CA CYS A 95 -3.02 -3.78 6.45
C CYS A 95 -2.99 -3.59 7.97
N LYS A 96 -3.35 -4.64 8.72
CA LYS A 96 -3.30 -4.63 10.19
C LYS A 96 -1.90 -4.32 10.70
N LYS A 97 -0.87 -4.96 10.15
CA LYS A 97 0.51 -4.78 10.61
C LYS A 97 1.02 -3.36 10.31
N LEU A 98 0.84 -2.88 9.10
CA LEU A 98 1.26 -1.53 8.72
C LEU A 98 0.50 -0.42 9.47
N SER A 99 -0.77 -0.67 9.84
CA SER A 99 -1.58 0.30 10.60
C SER A 99 -1.07 0.54 12.03
N GLU A 100 -0.17 -0.31 12.54
CA GLU A 100 0.52 -0.06 13.80
C GLU A 100 1.48 1.14 13.75
N ALA A 101 1.93 1.53 12.55
CA ALA A 101 2.95 2.58 12.37
C ALA A 101 2.52 3.72 11.45
N SER A 102 1.46 3.55 10.65
CA SER A 102 1.07 4.52 9.62
C SER A 102 -0.42 4.46 9.34
N PHE A 103 -0.92 5.46 8.62
CA PHE A 103 -2.22 5.31 7.97
C PHE A 103 -2.05 4.47 6.70
N VAL A 104 -2.92 3.46 6.53
CA VAL A 104 -2.85 2.54 5.38
C VAL A 104 -4.01 2.79 4.44
N GLU A 105 -3.71 2.92 3.15
CA GLU A 105 -4.68 3.06 2.08
C GLU A 105 -4.48 1.94 1.05
N VAL A 106 -5.57 1.34 0.57
CA VAL A 106 -5.54 0.31 -0.47
C VAL A 106 -6.17 0.86 -1.74
N VAL A 107 -5.42 0.85 -2.83
CA VAL A 107 -5.91 1.20 -4.16
C VAL A 107 -6.20 -0.10 -4.90
N THR A 108 -7.47 -0.32 -5.23
CA THR A 108 -7.94 -1.57 -5.85
C THR A 108 -8.86 -1.29 -7.04
N ASN A 109 -8.88 -2.22 -7.98
CA ASN A 109 -9.85 -2.21 -9.08
C ASN A 109 -11.26 -2.63 -8.62
N GLY A 110 -11.39 -3.18 -7.41
CA GLY A 110 -12.66 -3.53 -6.79
C GLY A 110 -13.31 -4.83 -7.24
N ASP A 111 -12.75 -5.56 -8.21
CA ASP A 111 -13.39 -6.74 -8.79
C ASP A 111 -13.67 -7.86 -7.78
N THR A 112 -12.78 -8.01 -6.80
CA THR A 112 -12.90 -9.04 -5.77
C THR A 112 -13.45 -8.50 -4.46
N LEU A 113 -13.76 -7.21 -4.40
CA LEU A 113 -14.23 -6.55 -3.18
C LEU A 113 -15.65 -7.00 -2.82
N ASN A 114 -15.84 -7.41 -1.58
CA ASN A 114 -17.14 -7.82 -1.06
C ASN A 114 -17.38 -7.23 0.35
N PRO A 115 -18.64 -7.22 0.84
CA PRO A 115 -18.98 -6.59 2.13
C PRO A 115 -18.21 -7.16 3.33
N LYS A 116 -17.84 -8.45 3.30
CA LYS A 116 -17.05 -9.09 4.37
C LYS A 116 -15.62 -8.52 4.38
N GLN A 117 -14.97 -8.45 3.23
CA GLN A 117 -13.62 -7.89 3.10
C GLN A 117 -13.59 -6.40 3.48
N ILE A 118 -14.61 -5.63 3.09
CA ILE A 118 -14.72 -4.21 3.48
C ILE A 118 -14.75 -4.08 5.00
N LYS A 119 -15.56 -4.89 5.68
CA LYS A 119 -15.63 -4.88 7.16
C LYS A 119 -14.29 -5.25 7.78
N GLU A 120 -13.63 -6.31 7.30
CA GLU A 120 -12.34 -6.77 7.82
C GLU A 120 -11.25 -5.72 7.65
N LEU A 121 -11.19 -5.05 6.49
CA LEU A 121 -10.23 -3.96 6.25
C LEU A 121 -10.53 -2.71 7.09
N TYR A 122 -11.80 -2.40 7.33
CA TYR A 122 -12.21 -1.22 8.10
C TYR A 122 -12.00 -1.35 9.61
N VAL A 123 -12.18 -2.54 10.16
CA VAL A 123 -12.02 -2.82 11.62
C VAL A 123 -10.55 -2.78 12.07
N ASN A 124 -9.61 -2.81 11.12
CA ASN A 124 -8.17 -2.72 11.41
C ASN A 124 -7.64 -1.27 11.57
N LYS A 125 -8.52 -0.31 11.86
CA LYS A 125 -8.17 1.09 12.20
C LYS A 125 -7.82 1.24 13.66
#